data_1828d556303a2e8233d53148555aebeb
#
_entry.id   1828d556303a2e8233d53148555aebeb
#
_cell.length_a   1.000
_cell.length_b   1.000
_cell.length_c   1.000
_cell.angle_alpha   90.00
_cell.angle_beta   90.00
_cell.angle_gamma   90.00
#
_symmetry.space_group_name_H-M   'P 1'
#
loop_
_entity.id
_entity.type
_entity.pdbx_description
1 polymer ?
#
loop_
_entity_poly.entity_id
_entity_poly.type
_entity_poly.pdbx_seq_one_letter_code
_entity_poly.pdbx_strand_id
1 'polypeptide(L)'
;MTIFNVFTLMGGIAMFLYGMDLMGKALEQTAGSKLQGILSTMTSSPIRGLLLGMAVTAVIQSSGATTVMAVGFVNSGLMELHQAISVIMGANVGTTVTGWLLSPVSYTHLRAHETEADLV
;
A
#
# COMPACT_ATOMS: atom_id res chain seq x y z
N MET A 1 26.32 -15.97 7.01
CA MET A 1 24.97 -16.18 7.55
C MET A 1 24.88 -17.53 8.22
N THR A 2 24.41 -17.56 9.44
CA THR A 2 24.15 -18.81 10.14
C THR A 2 22.77 -19.36 9.76
N ILE A 3 22.57 -20.66 9.96
CA ILE A 3 21.27 -21.32 9.72
C ILE A 3 20.15 -20.63 10.52
N PHE A 4 20.44 -20.15 11.73
CA PHE A 4 19.49 -19.44 12.57
C PHE A 4 19.00 -18.13 11.92
N ASN A 5 19.86 -17.40 11.23
CA ASN A 5 19.49 -16.18 10.53
C ASN A 5 18.53 -16.48 9.36
N VAL A 6 18.75 -17.60 8.66
CA VAL A 6 17.87 -18.04 7.58
C VAL A 6 16.49 -18.40 8.13
N PHE A 7 16.42 -19.14 9.23
CA PHE A 7 15.16 -19.48 9.87
C PHE A 7 14.40 -18.24 10.37
N THR A 8 15.11 -17.27 10.95
CA THR A 8 14.52 -16.02 11.42
C THR A 8 13.97 -15.22 10.23
N LEU A 9 14.70 -15.15 9.12
CA LEU A 9 14.26 -14.47 7.91
C LEU A 9 13.01 -15.14 7.32
N MET A 10 13.01 -16.46 7.20
CA MET A 10 11.85 -17.21 6.70
C MET A 10 10.63 -17.03 7.61
N GLY A 11 10.84 -17.07 8.92
CA GLY A 11 9.78 -16.84 9.91
C GLY A 11 9.19 -15.45 9.79
N GLY A 12 10.04 -14.44 9.63
CA GLY A 12 9.62 -13.05 9.43
C GLY A 12 8.81 -12.86 8.15
N ILE A 13 9.26 -13.43 7.04
CA ILE A 13 8.55 -13.41 5.77
C ILE A 13 7.19 -14.11 5.89
N ALA A 14 7.15 -15.28 6.51
CA ALA A 14 5.91 -16.02 6.70
C ALA A 14 4.90 -15.25 7.54
N MET A 15 5.33 -14.61 8.63
CA MET A 15 4.48 -13.77 9.46
C MET A 15 3.99 -12.54 8.71
N PHE A 16 4.85 -11.93 7.92
CA PHE A 16 4.51 -10.77 7.09
C PHE A 16 3.43 -11.13 6.05
N LEU A 17 3.63 -12.22 5.32
CA LEU A 17 2.66 -12.70 4.33
C LEU A 17 1.32 -13.09 4.96
N TYR A 18 1.38 -13.76 6.10
CA TYR A 18 0.19 -14.12 6.85
C TYR A 18 -0.57 -12.88 7.34
N GLY A 19 0.15 -11.89 7.86
CA GLY A 19 -0.44 -10.63 8.29
C GLY A 19 -1.10 -9.87 7.14
N MET A 20 -0.47 -9.84 5.97
CA MET A 20 -1.05 -9.22 4.77
C MET A 20 -2.34 -9.93 4.34
N ASP A 21 -2.33 -11.26 4.32
CA ASP A 21 -3.50 -12.06 3.97
C ASP A 21 -4.65 -11.82 4.96
N LEU A 22 -4.32 -11.80 6.25
CA LEU A 22 -5.30 -11.54 7.31
C LEU A 22 -5.90 -10.15 7.21
N MET A 23 -5.07 -9.14 6.94
CA MET A 23 -5.54 -7.77 6.74
C MET A 23 -6.46 -7.65 5.52
N GLY A 24 -6.08 -8.29 4.40
CA GLY A 24 -6.90 -8.31 3.20
C GLY A 24 -8.27 -8.92 3.45
N LYS A 25 -8.32 -10.06 4.14
CA LYS A 25 -9.57 -10.72 4.52
C LYS A 25 -10.40 -9.88 5.48
N ALA A 26 -9.76 -9.25 6.45
CA ALA A 26 -10.45 -8.39 7.42
C ALA A 26 -11.08 -7.19 6.73
N LEU A 27 -10.39 -6.55 5.80
CA LEU A 27 -10.92 -5.45 5.01
C LEU A 27 -12.11 -5.89 4.15
N GLU A 28 -11.98 -7.05 3.51
CA GLU A 28 -13.04 -7.63 2.69
C GLU A 28 -14.28 -7.92 3.52
N GLN A 29 -14.13 -8.50 4.71
CA GLN A 29 -15.24 -8.81 5.63
C GLN A 29 -15.87 -7.56 6.24
N THR A 30 -15.04 -6.58 6.64
CA THR A 30 -15.52 -5.37 7.29
C THR A 30 -16.25 -4.45 6.32
N ALA A 31 -15.78 -4.37 5.09
CA ALA A 31 -16.30 -3.46 4.08
C ALA A 31 -17.46 -4.06 3.26
N GLY A 32 -17.47 -5.37 3.05
CA GLY A 32 -18.58 -6.12 2.42
C GLY A 32 -19.18 -5.45 1.18
N SER A 33 -20.51 -5.41 1.14
CA SER A 33 -21.26 -4.80 0.04
C SER A 33 -21.08 -3.28 -0.07
N LYS A 34 -20.75 -2.60 1.04
CA LYS A 34 -20.46 -1.17 1.03
C LYS A 34 -19.18 -0.85 0.27
N LEU A 35 -18.14 -1.69 0.44
CA LEU A 35 -16.90 -1.54 -0.30
C LEU A 35 -17.13 -1.68 -1.80
N GLN A 36 -17.97 -2.64 -2.21
CA GLN A 36 -18.32 -2.82 -3.62
C GLN A 36 -18.99 -1.59 -4.19
N GLY A 37 -19.95 -1.00 -3.48
CA GLY A 37 -20.64 0.21 -3.89
C GLY A 37 -19.70 1.41 -3.96
N ILE A 38 -18.83 1.58 -2.97
CA ILE A 38 -17.84 2.66 -2.92
C ILE A 38 -16.83 2.51 -4.05
N LEU A 39 -16.30 1.31 -4.27
CA LEU A 39 -15.35 1.04 -5.35
C LEU A 39 -15.98 1.27 -6.72
N SER A 40 -17.20 0.79 -6.92
CA SER A 40 -17.95 0.99 -8.16
C SER A 40 -18.18 2.47 -8.46
N THR A 41 -18.51 3.26 -7.45
CA THR A 41 -18.75 4.70 -7.60
C THR A 41 -17.45 5.47 -7.78
N MET A 42 -16.43 5.17 -6.99
CA MET A 42 -15.17 5.90 -6.98
C MET A 42 -14.25 5.52 -8.14
N THR A 43 -14.45 4.34 -8.74
CA THR A 43 -13.66 3.88 -9.88
C THR A 43 -14.39 4.03 -11.21
N SER A 44 -15.54 4.68 -11.24
CA SER A 44 -16.32 4.91 -12.46
C SER A 44 -15.59 5.77 -13.50
N SER A 45 -14.66 6.61 -13.05
CA SER A 45 -13.79 7.43 -13.89
C SER A 45 -12.33 7.05 -13.67
N PRO A 46 -11.48 7.05 -14.72
CA PRO A 46 -10.04 6.79 -14.55
C PRO A 46 -9.37 7.73 -13.56
N ILE A 47 -9.78 9.01 -13.55
CA ILE A 47 -9.23 10.02 -12.64
C ILE A 47 -9.60 9.69 -11.20
N ARG A 48 -10.84 9.28 -10.96
CA ARG A 48 -11.30 8.88 -9.61
C ARG A 48 -10.57 7.62 -9.12
N GLY A 49 -10.38 6.65 -10.01
CA GLY A 49 -9.61 5.44 -9.69
C GLY A 49 -8.16 5.77 -9.35
N LEU A 50 -7.55 6.68 -10.10
CA LEU A 50 -6.20 7.15 -9.84
C LEU A 50 -6.09 7.84 -8.47
N LEU A 51 -7.02 8.74 -8.16
CA LEU A 51 -7.06 9.42 -6.87
C LEU A 51 -7.30 8.46 -5.71
N LEU A 52 -8.16 7.46 -5.91
CA LEU A 52 -8.42 6.43 -4.91
C LEU A 52 -7.16 5.59 -4.64
N GLY A 53 -6.47 5.17 -5.68
CA GLY A 53 -5.21 4.43 -5.56
C GLY A 53 -4.14 5.23 -4.84
N MET A 54 -4.03 6.51 -5.15
CA MET A 54 -3.11 7.42 -4.44
C MET A 54 -3.46 7.53 -2.96
N ALA A 55 -4.72 7.74 -2.63
CA ALA A 55 -5.18 7.90 -1.25
C ALA A 55 -4.96 6.61 -0.45
N VAL A 56 -5.35 5.47 -0.99
CA VAL A 56 -5.17 4.16 -0.33
C VAL A 56 -3.70 3.88 -0.08
N THR A 57 -2.86 4.10 -1.08
CA THR A 57 -1.42 3.86 -0.96
C THR A 57 -0.77 4.82 0.05
N ALA A 58 -1.21 6.07 0.08
CA ALA A 58 -0.72 7.05 1.05
C ALA A 58 -1.05 6.64 2.49
N VAL A 59 -2.20 6.02 2.72
CA VAL A 59 -2.61 5.52 4.03
C VAL A 59 -1.87 4.24 4.40
N ILE A 60 -1.86 3.26 3.48
CA ILE A 60 -1.25 1.94 3.72
C ILE A 60 0.27 2.01 3.65
N GLN A 61 0.83 2.95 2.90
CA GLN A 61 2.27 3.11 2.65
C GLN A 61 2.88 1.92 1.90
N SER A 62 2.07 1.24 1.08
CA SER A 62 2.52 0.10 0.29
C SER A 62 1.74 0.02 -1.02
N SER A 63 2.41 0.35 -2.11
CA SER A 63 1.82 0.20 -3.45
C SER A 63 1.64 -1.27 -3.84
N GLY A 64 2.53 -2.14 -3.34
CA GLY A 64 2.41 -3.58 -3.54
C GLY A 64 1.14 -4.14 -2.91
N ALA A 65 0.86 -3.77 -1.67
CA ALA A 65 -0.38 -4.18 -0.99
C ALA A 65 -1.61 -3.67 -1.73
N THR A 66 -1.61 -2.41 -2.15
CA THR A 66 -2.72 -1.82 -2.92
C THR A 66 -2.92 -2.56 -4.26
N THR A 67 -1.83 -2.90 -4.94
CA THR A 67 -1.88 -3.65 -6.20
C THR A 67 -2.47 -5.04 -6.00
N VAL A 68 -2.02 -5.77 -4.98
CA VAL A 68 -2.53 -7.09 -4.65
C VAL A 68 -4.01 -7.03 -4.30
N MET A 69 -4.44 -6.01 -3.55
CA MET A 69 -5.85 -5.78 -3.24
C MET A 69 -6.66 -5.53 -4.51
N ALA A 70 -6.18 -4.69 -5.42
CA ALA A 70 -6.85 -4.41 -6.69
C ALA A 70 -7.01 -5.68 -7.53
N VAL A 71 -5.97 -6.50 -7.63
CA VAL A 71 -6.02 -7.79 -8.33
C VAL A 71 -7.03 -8.73 -7.66
N GLY A 72 -7.04 -8.77 -6.34
CA GLY A 72 -8.02 -9.56 -5.57
C GLY A 72 -9.45 -9.14 -5.85
N PHE A 73 -9.71 -7.85 -5.94
CA PHE A 73 -11.04 -7.33 -6.26
C PHE A 73 -11.47 -7.67 -7.68
N VAL A 74 -10.55 -7.62 -8.64
CA VAL A 74 -10.85 -8.05 -10.02
C VAL A 74 -11.19 -9.55 -10.05
N ASN A 75 -10.43 -10.37 -9.34
CA ASN A 75 -10.69 -11.80 -9.26
C ASN A 75 -12.03 -12.12 -8.58
N SER A 76 -12.42 -11.31 -7.62
CA SER A 76 -13.71 -11.48 -6.90
C SER A 76 -14.91 -10.92 -7.67
N GLY A 77 -14.67 -10.26 -8.80
CA GLY A 77 -15.73 -9.62 -9.58
C GLY A 77 -16.22 -8.29 -9.01
N LEU A 78 -15.56 -7.76 -7.98
CA LEU A 78 -15.91 -6.48 -7.37
C LEU A 78 -15.47 -5.28 -8.20
N MET A 79 -14.49 -5.47 -9.07
CA MET A 79 -13.88 -4.41 -9.86
C MET A 79 -13.57 -4.93 -11.26
N GLU A 80 -13.74 -4.08 -12.24
CA GLU A 80 -13.34 -4.41 -13.61
C GLU A 80 -11.84 -4.12 -13.82
N LEU A 81 -11.26 -4.77 -14.82
CA LEU A 81 -9.82 -4.67 -15.08
C LEU A 81 -9.38 -3.24 -15.35
N HIS A 82 -10.14 -2.48 -16.14
CA HIS A 82 -9.77 -1.09 -16.44
C HIS A 82 -9.81 -0.19 -15.21
N GLN A 83 -10.70 -0.46 -14.27
CA GLN A 83 -10.76 0.23 -12.98
C GLN A 83 -9.54 -0.09 -12.13
N ALA A 84 -9.16 -1.37 -12.09
CA ALA A 84 -7.97 -1.82 -11.36
C ALA A 84 -6.69 -1.20 -11.91
N ILE A 85 -6.57 -1.06 -13.22
CA ILE A 85 -5.42 -0.41 -13.85
C ILE A 85 -5.28 1.03 -13.36
N SER A 86 -6.37 1.79 -13.31
CA SER A 86 -6.38 3.16 -12.81
C SER A 86 -5.94 3.24 -11.35
N VAL A 87 -6.43 2.32 -10.51
CA VAL A 87 -6.06 2.23 -9.10
C VAL A 87 -4.57 1.89 -8.94
N ILE A 88 -4.06 0.96 -9.73
CA ILE A 88 -2.64 0.57 -9.69
C ILE A 88 -1.74 1.72 -10.11
N MET A 89 -2.13 2.44 -11.16
CA MET A 89 -1.40 3.65 -11.58
C MET A 89 -1.40 4.70 -10.48
N GLY A 90 -2.55 4.90 -9.84
CA GLY A 90 -2.67 5.79 -8.69
C GLY A 90 -1.80 5.36 -7.51
N ALA A 91 -1.73 4.06 -7.25
CA ALA A 91 -0.88 3.51 -6.20
C ALA A 91 0.60 3.83 -6.44
N ASN A 92 1.07 3.69 -7.67
CA ASN A 92 2.44 4.00 -8.03
C ASN A 92 2.75 5.49 -7.85
N VAL A 93 1.83 6.36 -8.29
CA VAL A 93 1.96 7.81 -8.09
C VAL A 93 1.89 8.15 -6.60
N GLY A 94 1.02 7.49 -5.84
CA GLY A 94 0.87 7.67 -4.40
C GLY A 94 2.15 7.39 -3.63
N THR A 95 2.88 6.36 -4.01
CA THR A 95 4.19 6.06 -3.43
C THR A 95 5.16 7.23 -3.66
N THR A 96 5.18 7.78 -4.86
CA THR A 96 6.03 8.93 -5.20
C THR A 96 5.65 10.17 -4.41
N VAL A 97 4.34 10.46 -4.31
CA VAL A 97 3.82 11.60 -3.55
C VAL A 97 4.18 11.46 -2.08
N THR A 98 4.05 10.28 -1.51
CA THR A 98 4.44 10.00 -0.13
C THR A 98 5.92 10.24 0.08
N GLY A 99 6.77 9.75 -0.81
CA GLY A 99 8.20 10.01 -0.77
C GLY A 99 8.51 11.49 -0.83
N TRP A 100 7.79 12.21 -1.66
CA TRP A 100 7.94 13.65 -1.82
C TRP A 100 7.54 14.43 -0.56
N LEU A 101 6.43 14.03 0.08
CA LEU A 101 5.97 14.65 1.32
C LEU A 101 6.88 14.32 2.51
N LEU A 102 7.40 13.11 2.57
CA LEU A 102 8.30 12.68 3.64
C LEU A 102 9.72 13.22 3.48
N SER A 103 10.13 13.54 2.27
CA SER A 103 11.48 14.02 1.98
C SER A 103 11.86 15.26 2.80
N PRO A 104 11.03 16.33 2.88
CA PRO A 104 11.37 17.48 3.72
C PRO A 104 11.45 17.13 5.20
N VAL A 105 10.56 16.26 5.68
CA VAL A 105 10.55 15.84 7.09
C VAL A 105 11.79 15.02 7.42
N SER A 106 12.13 14.06 6.58
CA SER A 106 13.35 13.26 6.72
C SER A 106 14.61 14.13 6.64
N TYR A 107 14.63 15.08 5.71
CA TYR A 107 15.74 15.99 5.54
C TYR A 107 15.95 16.88 6.78
N THR A 108 14.86 17.42 7.33
CA THR A 108 14.96 18.32 8.48
C THR A 108 15.25 17.57 9.78
N HIS A 109 14.62 16.44 10.02
CA HIS A 109 14.76 15.70 11.28
C HIS A 109 15.95 14.76 11.29
N LEU A 110 16.11 13.92 10.28
CA LEU A 110 17.19 12.93 10.25
C LEU A 110 18.54 13.59 10.00
N ARG A 111 18.59 14.59 9.14
CA ARG A 111 19.84 15.30 8.89
C ARG A 111 20.27 16.14 10.08
N ALA A 112 19.33 16.69 10.82
CA ALA A 112 19.65 17.38 12.07
C ALA A 112 20.29 16.42 13.09
N HIS A 113 19.76 15.20 13.20
CA HIS A 113 20.34 14.16 14.03
C HIS A 113 21.70 13.69 13.55
N GLU A 114 21.88 13.52 12.25
CA GLU A 114 23.17 13.16 11.65
C GLU A 114 24.22 14.25 11.89
N THR A 115 23.82 15.51 11.76
CA THR A 115 24.73 16.65 12.01
C THR A 115 25.15 16.69 13.46
N GLU A 116 24.26 16.44 14.40
CA GLU A 116 24.60 16.34 15.83
C GLU A 116 25.53 15.16 16.09
N ALA A 117 25.30 14.02 15.48
CA ALA A 117 26.16 12.86 15.61
C ALA A 117 27.55 13.11 15.03
N ASP A 118 27.63 13.81 13.91
CA ASP A 118 28.91 14.18 13.28
C ASP A 118 29.69 15.20 14.09
N LEU A 119 29.01 16.07 14.83
CA LEU A 119 29.63 17.07 15.68
C LEU A 119 30.15 16.50 17.01
N VAL A 120 29.69 15.35 17.40
CA VAL A 120 30.13 14.64 18.59
C VAL A 120 31.19 13.62 18.24
#